data_7accadab42b5e9e626adaffbbfe96eae
#
_entry.id   7accadab42b5e9e626adaffbbfe96eae
#
_cell.length_a   1.000
_cell.length_b   1.000
_cell.length_c   1.000
_cell.angle_alpha   90.00
_cell.angle_beta   90.00
_cell.angle_gamma   90.00
#
_symmetry.space_group_name_H-M   'P 1'
#
loop_
_entity.id
_entity.type
_entity.pdbx_description
1 polymer ?
#
loop_
_entity_poly.entity_id
_entity_poly.type
_entity_poly.pdbx_seq_one_letter_code
_entity_poly.pdbx_strand_id
1 'polypeptide(L)'
;MIRPFKPCGRDDFSTASPTWTLVLFLGLGCAGCDTGPNPSQAADAASVLQGQRLLSQYQCGSCHTIPDVAAARGGQGPSLAAFGKRSYIAGHIPNTPEALARWIVAPAALVPDTLMPSMGVSPAEAHDMAAYLGALR
;
A
#
# COMPACT_ATOMS: atom_id res chain seq x y z
N MET A 1 -31.57 -23.39 1.82
CA MET A 1 -31.81 -23.78 0.41
C MET A 1 -30.48 -23.69 -0.32
N ILE A 2 -29.83 -24.81 -0.50
CA ILE A 2 -28.49 -24.94 -1.11
C ILE A 2 -28.72 -25.35 -2.57
N ARG A 3 -28.21 -24.54 -3.52
CA ARG A 3 -28.32 -24.86 -4.95
C ARG A 3 -27.15 -25.76 -5.34
N PRO A 4 -27.39 -26.86 -6.07
CA PRO A 4 -26.32 -27.77 -6.49
C PRO A 4 -25.53 -27.19 -7.69
N PHE A 5 -24.22 -27.40 -7.62
CA PHE A 5 -23.24 -27.11 -8.69
C PHE A 5 -23.45 -28.05 -9.87
N LYS A 6 -23.48 -27.51 -11.09
CA LYS A 6 -23.62 -28.25 -12.34
C LYS A 6 -22.24 -28.51 -12.93
N PRO A 7 -21.81 -29.74 -13.20
CA PRO A 7 -20.51 -30.01 -13.81
C PRO A 7 -20.54 -29.68 -15.31
N CYS A 8 -19.45 -29.05 -15.77
CA CYS A 8 -19.20 -28.73 -17.16
C CYS A 8 -18.91 -30.02 -17.95
N GLY A 9 -19.64 -30.22 -19.06
CA GLY A 9 -19.56 -31.41 -19.89
C GLY A 9 -18.25 -31.52 -20.64
N ARG A 10 -17.74 -32.75 -20.70
CA ARG A 10 -16.68 -33.18 -21.61
C ARG A 10 -17.29 -33.35 -23.00
N ASP A 11 -16.83 -32.58 -23.95
CA ASP A 11 -17.15 -32.82 -25.36
C ASP A 11 -16.10 -33.78 -25.93
N ASP A 12 -16.60 -34.97 -26.29
CA ASP A 12 -15.89 -36.02 -27.01
C ASP A 12 -15.47 -35.51 -28.40
N PHE A 13 -14.18 -35.43 -28.65
CA PHE A 13 -13.65 -35.17 -29.99
C PHE A 13 -13.39 -36.50 -30.69
N SER A 14 -14.35 -36.89 -31.52
CA SER A 14 -14.29 -38.06 -32.37
C SER A 14 -13.31 -37.86 -33.54
N THR A 15 -12.52 -38.87 -33.74
CA THR A 15 -11.52 -39.11 -34.77
C THR A 15 -11.98 -38.90 -36.19
N ALA A 16 -11.21 -38.21 -37.03
CA ALA A 16 -11.05 -38.46 -38.45
C ALA A 16 -9.68 -37.92 -38.97
N SER A 17 -8.82 -38.79 -39.44
CA SER A 17 -7.59 -38.54 -40.20
C SER A 17 -7.87 -38.39 -41.68
N PRO A 18 -6.87 -38.25 -42.59
CA PRO A 18 -5.77 -37.28 -42.68
C PRO A 18 -5.69 -36.65 -44.06
N THR A 19 -5.14 -35.47 -44.20
CA THR A 19 -4.45 -35.06 -45.42
C THR A 19 -3.37 -34.05 -45.10
N TRP A 20 -2.15 -34.40 -45.53
CA TRP A 20 -0.95 -33.57 -45.46
C TRP A 20 -1.13 -32.25 -46.20
N THR A 21 -1.07 -31.16 -45.48
CA THR A 21 -0.73 -29.87 -46.06
C THR A 21 0.29 -29.24 -45.15
N LEU A 22 1.51 -29.20 -45.64
CA LEU A 22 2.69 -28.59 -45.00
C LEU A 22 2.46 -27.07 -45.05
N VAL A 23 1.89 -26.48 -43.99
CA VAL A 23 1.84 -25.05 -43.81
C VAL A 23 2.92 -24.65 -42.84
N LEU A 24 3.99 -24.07 -43.41
CA LEU A 24 5.07 -23.44 -42.67
C LEU A 24 4.52 -22.19 -41.98
N PHE A 25 3.98 -22.34 -40.76
CA PHE A 25 3.68 -21.22 -39.89
C PHE A 25 4.98 -20.70 -39.30
N LEU A 26 5.48 -19.62 -39.87
CA LEU A 26 6.42 -18.72 -39.21
C LEU A 26 5.74 -18.19 -37.95
N GLY A 27 5.93 -18.87 -36.83
CA GLY A 27 5.47 -18.41 -35.51
C GLY A 27 6.24 -17.14 -35.13
N LEU A 28 5.66 -15.96 -35.40
CA LEU A 28 6.03 -14.75 -34.68
C LEU A 28 5.65 -14.99 -33.23
N GLY A 29 6.64 -15.43 -32.44
CA GLY A 29 6.53 -15.46 -30.99
C GLY A 29 6.35 -14.03 -30.49
N CYS A 30 5.11 -13.66 -30.15
CA CYS A 30 4.86 -12.52 -29.27
C CYS A 30 5.49 -12.88 -27.93
N ALA A 31 6.74 -12.48 -27.71
CA ALA A 31 7.29 -12.35 -26.37
C ALA A 31 6.45 -11.28 -25.66
N GLY A 32 5.37 -11.70 -25.01
CA GLY A 32 4.60 -10.88 -24.10
C GLY A 32 5.57 -10.43 -23.01
N CYS A 33 5.95 -9.15 -23.03
CA CYS A 33 6.58 -8.53 -21.88
C CYS A 33 5.59 -8.62 -20.72
N ASP A 34 5.83 -9.57 -19.83
CA ASP A 34 5.15 -9.68 -18.55
C ASP A 34 5.62 -8.48 -17.72
N THR A 35 4.95 -7.34 -17.89
CA THR A 35 5.14 -6.12 -17.11
C THR A 35 4.39 -6.29 -15.78
N GLY A 36 4.68 -7.36 -15.05
CA GLY A 36 4.30 -7.47 -13.64
C GLY A 36 4.95 -6.32 -12.85
N PRO A 37 4.30 -5.83 -11.80
CA PRO A 37 4.91 -4.78 -10.97
C PRO A 37 6.26 -5.26 -10.46
N ASN A 38 7.28 -4.38 -10.56
CA ASN A 38 8.60 -4.64 -10.03
C ASN A 38 8.46 -5.03 -8.54
N PRO A 39 9.17 -6.06 -8.04
CA PRO A 39 9.11 -6.47 -6.63
C PRO A 39 9.28 -5.34 -5.62
N SER A 40 10.12 -4.35 -5.91
CA SER A 40 10.27 -3.16 -5.06
C SER A 40 9.01 -2.29 -5.02
N GLN A 41 8.37 -2.06 -6.17
CA GLN A 41 7.12 -1.30 -6.24
C GLN A 41 5.97 -2.02 -5.53
N ALA A 42 5.95 -3.35 -5.61
CA ALA A 42 4.96 -4.15 -4.89
C ALA A 42 5.18 -4.08 -3.37
N ALA A 43 6.43 -4.08 -2.90
CA ALA A 43 6.78 -3.91 -1.50
C ALA A 43 6.40 -2.51 -1.00
N ASP A 44 6.71 -1.45 -1.76
CA ASP A 44 6.34 -0.08 -1.43
C ASP A 44 4.82 0.08 -1.33
N ALA A 45 4.06 -0.49 -2.26
CA ALA A 45 2.60 -0.47 -2.24
C ALA A 45 2.04 -1.23 -1.03
N ALA A 46 2.63 -2.37 -0.65
CA ALA A 46 2.23 -3.13 0.53
C ALA A 46 2.47 -2.34 1.83
N SER A 47 3.61 -1.68 1.97
CA SER A 47 3.92 -0.80 3.11
C SER A 47 2.93 0.37 3.21
N VAL A 48 2.57 1.00 2.09
CA VAL A 48 1.56 2.08 2.08
C VAL A 48 0.21 1.58 2.59
N LEU A 49 -0.28 0.43 2.11
CA LEU A 49 -1.55 -0.15 2.55
C LEU A 49 -1.50 -0.58 4.03
N GLN A 50 -0.37 -1.11 4.48
CA GLN A 50 -0.17 -1.47 5.87
C GLN A 50 -0.15 -0.23 6.76
N GLY A 51 0.55 0.82 6.36
CA GLY A 51 0.61 2.09 7.07
C GLY A 51 -0.76 2.72 7.28
N GLN A 52 -1.63 2.69 6.25
CA GLN A 52 -3.01 3.15 6.36
C GLN A 52 -3.78 2.40 7.46
N ARG A 53 -3.66 1.06 7.51
CA ARG A 53 -4.32 0.24 8.55
C ARG A 53 -3.78 0.54 9.93
N LEU A 54 -2.47 0.68 10.07
CA LEU A 54 -1.80 0.99 11.33
C LEU A 54 -2.21 2.36 11.88
N LEU A 55 -2.33 3.40 11.04
CA LEU A 55 -2.82 4.72 11.45
C LEU A 55 -4.24 4.64 12.03
N SER A 56 -5.09 3.75 11.52
CA SER A 56 -6.41 3.48 12.10
C SER A 56 -6.31 2.69 13.41
N GLN A 57 -5.49 1.64 13.44
CA GLN A 57 -5.29 0.78 14.62
C GLN A 57 -4.76 1.55 15.83
N TYR A 58 -3.77 2.39 15.63
CA TYR A 58 -3.19 3.25 16.66
C TYR A 58 -4.01 4.53 16.92
N GLN A 59 -5.20 4.63 16.32
CA GLN A 59 -6.15 5.72 16.53
C GLN A 59 -5.55 7.13 16.32
N CYS A 60 -4.61 7.27 15.40
CA CYS A 60 -4.01 8.57 15.04
C CYS A 60 -5.07 9.58 14.59
N GLY A 61 -6.17 9.08 14.02
CA GLY A 61 -7.34 9.86 13.62
C GLY A 61 -8.11 10.52 14.76
N SER A 62 -7.86 10.19 16.04
CA SER A 62 -8.48 10.87 17.18
C SER A 62 -7.99 12.31 17.31
N CYS A 63 -6.73 12.57 16.94
CA CYS A 63 -6.12 13.90 16.98
C CYS A 63 -5.95 14.53 15.59
N HIS A 64 -5.73 13.72 14.55
CA HIS A 64 -5.46 14.19 13.19
C HIS A 64 -6.60 13.90 12.22
N THR A 65 -6.83 14.82 11.29
CA THR A 65 -7.55 14.49 10.06
C THR A 65 -6.59 13.81 9.09
N ILE A 66 -6.91 12.57 8.67
CA ILE A 66 -6.07 11.77 7.78
C ILE A 66 -6.93 11.28 6.60
N PRO A 67 -6.59 11.63 5.34
CA PRO A 67 -7.30 11.13 4.17
C PRO A 67 -7.38 9.60 4.16
N ASP A 68 -8.50 9.08 3.70
CA ASP A 68 -8.76 7.65 3.47
C ASP A 68 -8.55 6.72 4.70
N VAL A 69 -8.36 7.28 5.90
CA VAL A 69 -8.33 6.54 7.16
C VAL A 69 -9.69 6.68 7.84
N ALA A 70 -10.33 5.55 8.12
CA ALA A 70 -11.66 5.52 8.72
C ALA A 70 -11.69 6.28 10.06
N ALA A 71 -12.73 7.10 10.25
CA ALA A 71 -12.95 7.90 11.45
C ALA A 71 -11.83 8.93 11.80
N ALA A 72 -10.82 9.13 10.95
CA ALA A 72 -9.73 10.09 11.18
C ALA A 72 -10.17 11.52 10.87
N ARG A 73 -10.85 12.16 11.83
CA ARG A 73 -11.40 13.52 11.73
C ARG A 73 -11.01 14.41 12.91
N GLY A 74 -9.98 14.03 13.67
CA GLY A 74 -9.48 14.81 14.80
C GLY A 74 -8.95 16.17 14.36
N GLY A 75 -9.15 17.17 15.22
CA GLY A 75 -8.73 18.55 14.98
C GLY A 75 -7.76 19.09 16.04
N GLN A 76 -7.29 18.26 16.96
CA GLN A 76 -6.31 18.68 17.98
C GLN A 76 -4.89 18.74 17.42
N GLY A 77 -4.55 17.83 16.49
CA GLY A 77 -3.32 17.88 15.73
C GLY A 77 -3.53 18.50 14.34
N PRO A 78 -2.46 18.84 13.63
CA PRO A 78 -2.57 19.34 12.27
C PRO A 78 -3.15 18.28 11.33
N SER A 79 -3.95 18.71 10.34
CA SER A 79 -4.40 17.81 9.28
C SER A 79 -3.20 17.17 8.57
N LEU A 80 -3.25 15.88 8.29
CA LEU A 80 -2.20 15.17 7.55
C LEU A 80 -2.48 15.07 6.03
N ALA A 81 -3.50 15.79 5.54
CA ALA A 81 -3.71 15.93 4.10
C ALA A 81 -2.46 16.51 3.42
N ALA A 82 -2.13 15.95 2.24
CA ALA A 82 -0.96 16.34 1.45
C ALA A 82 0.37 16.33 2.26
N PHE A 83 0.48 15.44 3.25
CA PHE A 83 1.65 15.39 4.14
C PHE A 83 2.96 15.17 3.37
N GLY A 84 2.94 14.34 2.34
CA GLY A 84 4.11 14.07 1.51
C GLY A 84 4.63 15.27 0.70
N LYS A 85 3.89 16.39 0.68
CA LYS A 85 4.36 17.66 0.06
C LYS A 85 5.04 18.60 1.06
N ARG A 86 5.03 18.28 2.35
CA ARG A 86 5.63 19.13 3.37
C ARG A 86 7.14 18.98 3.38
N SER A 87 7.83 20.09 3.56
CA SER A 87 9.29 20.11 3.72
C SER A 87 9.73 19.71 5.13
N TYR A 88 8.85 19.91 6.14
CA TYR A 88 9.19 19.71 7.54
C TYR A 88 8.11 18.99 8.31
N ILE A 89 8.56 18.20 9.33
CA ILE A 89 7.78 17.62 10.40
C ILE A 89 7.92 18.55 11.62
N ALA A 90 6.85 18.75 12.39
CA ALA A 90 6.86 19.60 13.60
C ALA A 90 7.49 20.99 13.39
N GLY A 91 7.44 21.51 12.16
CA GLY A 91 7.91 22.84 11.81
C GLY A 91 9.41 22.98 11.49
N HIS A 92 10.28 22.04 11.87
CA HIS A 92 11.73 22.19 11.70
C HIS A 92 12.50 20.90 11.39
N ILE A 93 11.93 19.72 11.59
CA ILE A 93 12.59 18.45 11.26
C ILE A 93 12.40 18.18 9.77
N PRO A 94 13.45 17.94 8.97
CA PRO A 94 13.29 17.61 7.55
C PRO A 94 12.36 16.40 7.37
N ASN A 95 11.40 16.51 6.45
CA ASN A 95 10.44 15.44 6.19
C ASN A 95 11.05 14.38 5.29
N THR A 96 11.80 13.47 5.90
CA THR A 96 12.29 12.24 5.27
C THR A 96 11.56 11.04 5.86
N PRO A 97 11.47 9.90 5.14
CA PRO A 97 10.83 8.69 5.66
C PRO A 97 11.41 8.25 7.01
N GLU A 98 12.71 8.31 7.19
CA GLU A 98 13.40 7.91 8.42
C GLU A 98 13.15 8.88 9.57
N ALA A 99 13.13 10.19 9.29
CA ALA A 99 12.82 11.20 10.30
C ALA A 99 11.36 11.10 10.74
N LEU A 100 10.45 10.84 9.79
CA LEU A 100 9.04 10.65 10.08
C LEU A 100 8.80 9.38 10.92
N ALA A 101 9.44 8.27 10.58
CA ALA A 101 9.34 7.04 11.37
C ALA A 101 9.82 7.27 12.81
N ARG A 102 10.97 7.93 13.01
CA ARG A 102 11.47 8.27 14.35
C ARG A 102 10.51 9.20 15.10
N TRP A 103 9.92 10.19 14.39
CA TRP A 103 8.91 11.08 14.96
C TRP A 103 7.68 10.33 15.45
N ILE A 104 7.19 9.35 14.70
CA ILE A 104 6.03 8.53 15.07
C ILE A 104 6.33 7.67 16.31
N VAL A 105 7.53 7.09 16.39
CA VAL A 105 7.93 6.23 17.52
C VAL A 105 8.10 7.03 18.82
N ALA A 106 8.82 8.15 18.75
CA ALA A 106 9.21 8.90 19.96
C ALA A 106 9.20 10.40 19.70
N PRO A 107 8.03 11.05 19.61
CA PRO A 107 7.92 12.47 19.29
C PRO A 107 8.68 13.36 20.28
N ALA A 108 8.54 13.11 21.58
CA ALA A 108 9.19 13.89 22.61
C ALA A 108 10.73 13.78 22.65
N ALA A 109 11.29 12.71 22.06
CA ALA A 109 12.74 12.59 21.90
C ALA A 109 13.30 13.57 20.86
N LEU A 110 12.47 14.01 19.91
CA LEU A 110 12.86 14.95 18.87
C LEU A 110 12.41 16.39 19.19
N VAL A 111 11.27 16.53 19.85
CA VAL A 111 10.69 17.81 20.29
C VAL A 111 10.15 17.62 21.71
N PRO A 112 10.90 17.98 22.75
CA PRO A 112 10.54 17.67 24.14
C PRO A 112 9.16 18.17 24.60
N ASP A 113 8.72 19.33 24.10
CA ASP A 113 7.43 19.94 24.49
C ASP A 113 6.28 19.64 23.53
N THR A 114 6.42 18.61 22.70
CA THR A 114 5.35 18.23 21.76
C THR A 114 4.12 17.69 22.50
N LEU A 115 2.93 18.04 21.99
CA LEU A 115 1.67 17.47 22.46
C LEU A 115 1.38 16.10 21.81
N MET A 116 2.12 15.69 20.79
CA MET A 116 1.97 14.38 20.18
C MET A 116 2.51 13.30 21.12
N PRO A 117 1.69 12.37 21.61
CA PRO A 117 2.14 11.33 22.52
C PRO A 117 2.89 10.21 21.78
N SER A 118 3.74 9.47 22.50
CA SER A 118 4.22 8.19 22.02
C SER A 118 3.12 7.14 22.17
N MET A 119 2.75 6.48 21.06
CA MET A 119 1.66 5.51 21.00
C MET A 119 2.13 4.06 21.11
N GLY A 120 3.40 3.82 21.40
CA GLY A 120 3.97 2.47 21.46
C GLY A 120 4.13 1.79 20.11
N VAL A 121 4.20 2.57 19.03
CA VAL A 121 4.43 2.08 17.66
C VAL A 121 5.84 1.52 17.56
N SER A 122 5.98 0.32 17.00
CA SER A 122 7.30 -0.26 16.71
C SER A 122 8.00 0.47 15.55
N PRO A 123 9.35 0.42 15.47
CA PRO A 123 10.06 1.04 14.34
C PRO A 123 9.62 0.53 12.96
N ALA A 124 9.33 -0.77 12.83
CA ALA A 124 8.88 -1.34 11.56
C ALA A 124 7.49 -0.79 11.15
N GLU A 125 6.54 -0.76 12.09
CA GLU A 125 5.21 -0.19 11.85
C GLU A 125 5.27 1.31 11.53
N ALA A 126 6.17 2.04 12.19
CA ALA A 126 6.38 3.46 11.93
C ALA A 126 6.90 3.72 10.51
N HIS A 127 7.73 2.83 9.95
CA HIS A 127 8.15 2.92 8.55
C HIS A 127 6.97 2.73 7.60
N ASP A 128 6.08 1.78 7.84
CA ASP A 128 4.87 1.61 7.03
C ASP A 128 3.94 2.83 7.12
N MET A 129 3.74 3.36 8.33
CA MET A 129 2.97 4.60 8.51
C MET A 129 3.61 5.79 7.78
N ALA A 130 4.93 5.91 7.82
CA ALA A 130 5.67 6.94 7.13
C ALA A 130 5.54 6.81 5.60
N ALA A 131 5.53 5.58 5.07
CA ALA A 131 5.30 5.32 3.65
C ALA A 131 3.91 5.81 3.22
N TYR A 132 2.86 5.51 3.99
CA TYR A 132 1.52 6.01 3.70
C TYR A 132 1.45 7.54 3.72
N LEU A 133 1.94 8.18 4.79
CA LEU A 133 1.89 9.63 4.92
C LEU A 133 2.72 10.33 3.83
N GLY A 134 3.86 9.77 3.46
CA GLY A 134 4.69 10.26 2.37
C GLY A 134 4.02 10.15 0.99
N ALA A 135 3.09 9.22 0.81
CA ALA A 135 2.31 9.06 -0.43
C ALA A 135 1.16 10.07 -0.56
N LEU A 136 0.72 10.73 0.51
CA LEU A 136 -0.33 11.75 0.48
C LEU A 136 0.13 13.01 -0.25
N ARG A 137 -0.44 13.28 -1.44
CA ARG A 137 -0.07 14.38 -2.35
C ARG A 137 -1.15 15.46 -2.46
#